data_2f79feff6d270df0474cd975758f413f
#
_entry.id   2f79feff6d270df0474cd975758f413f
#
_cell.length_a   1.000
_cell.length_b   1.000
_cell.length_c   1.000
_cell.angle_alpha   90.00
_cell.angle_beta   90.00
_cell.angle_gamma   90.00
#
_symmetry.space_group_name_H-M   'P 1'
#
loop_
_entity.id
_entity.type
_entity.pdbx_description
1 polymer ?
#
loop_
_entity_poly.entity_id
_entity_poly.type
_entity_poly.pdbx_seq_one_letter_code
_entity_poly.pdbx_strand_id
1 'polypeptide(L)'
;VDVDKKSAYIVGSGLAALSAACFLVRDGQMKGKNIHILEKDQIPGGACDGYLYDGLGYVMRGGREMDNHFECMWDLFHSIPSIETEGVSVLDEYYWLNKEDPNYSLMRATMNRGEDAHTDRKFDISDKGAMEIMKLFFTPDEDLYDKKITDYFSDEVLNSNFWLYWRTMFAFENWHSALEMKLYIKRFIHHIGGLPDFTALRFTKYNQYESMILPMIEYLKKYDVQFH
;
A
#
# COMPACT_ATOMS: atom_id res chain seq x y z
N VAL A 1 -11.99 31.13 -9.23
CA VAL A 1 -13.03 30.65 -8.29
C VAL A 1 -12.65 31.17 -6.92
N ASP A 2 -13.58 31.87 -6.24
CA ASP A 2 -13.36 32.36 -4.88
C ASP A 2 -13.47 31.17 -3.89
N VAL A 3 -12.35 30.59 -3.54
CA VAL A 3 -12.24 29.38 -2.68
C VAL A 3 -12.75 29.67 -1.27
N ASP A 4 -12.64 30.93 -0.81
CA ASP A 4 -13.08 31.34 0.52
C ASP A 4 -14.61 31.24 0.74
N LYS A 5 -15.36 31.19 -0.36
CA LYS A 5 -16.82 31.02 -0.34
C LYS A 5 -17.29 29.58 -0.56
N LYS A 6 -16.35 28.64 -0.65
CA LYS A 6 -16.65 27.23 -0.85
C LYS A 6 -16.49 26.45 0.46
N SER A 7 -17.29 25.40 0.58
CA SER A 7 -17.10 24.38 1.62
C SER A 7 -16.90 23.03 0.98
N ALA A 8 -16.04 22.23 1.59
CA ALA A 8 -15.79 20.83 1.20
C ALA A 8 -16.36 19.92 2.28
N TYR A 9 -17.13 18.93 1.87
CA TYR A 9 -17.64 17.86 2.73
C TYR A 9 -17.06 16.54 2.25
N ILE A 10 -16.31 15.88 3.12
CA ILE A 10 -15.61 14.64 2.84
C ILE A 10 -16.21 13.54 3.71
N VAL A 11 -16.75 12.51 3.08
CA VAL A 11 -17.39 11.39 3.78
C VAL A 11 -16.36 10.29 4.07
N GLY A 12 -16.17 9.99 5.36
CA GLY A 12 -15.15 9.09 5.86
C GLY A 12 -13.84 9.81 6.20
N SER A 13 -12.98 9.13 6.96
CA SER A 13 -11.67 9.63 7.39
C SER A 13 -10.53 8.63 7.10
N GLY A 14 -10.70 7.79 6.07
CA GLY A 14 -9.62 6.93 5.60
C GLY A 14 -8.48 7.71 4.93
N LEU A 15 -7.41 7.03 4.55
CA LEU A 15 -6.22 7.63 3.95
C LEU A 15 -6.55 8.56 2.77
N ALA A 16 -7.43 8.14 1.86
CA ALA A 16 -7.83 8.95 0.71
C ALA A 16 -8.57 10.23 1.12
N ALA A 17 -9.47 10.13 2.09
CA ALA A 17 -10.25 11.27 2.59
C ALA A 17 -9.36 12.29 3.31
N LEU A 18 -8.48 11.82 4.19
CA LEU A 18 -7.51 12.67 4.89
C LEU A 18 -6.53 13.32 3.90
N SER A 19 -6.05 12.56 2.90
CA SER A 19 -5.20 13.10 1.83
C SER A 19 -5.91 14.20 1.04
N ALA A 20 -7.19 13.99 0.67
CA ALA A 20 -7.97 15.01 -0.01
C ALA A 20 -8.07 16.30 0.82
N ALA A 21 -8.33 16.20 2.12
CA ALA A 21 -8.36 17.35 3.01
C ALA A 21 -6.99 18.06 3.08
N CYS A 22 -5.90 17.30 3.18
CA CYS A 22 -4.55 17.87 3.19
C CYS A 22 -4.24 18.62 1.89
N PHE A 23 -4.57 18.06 0.73
CA PHE A 23 -4.38 18.74 -0.56
C PHE A 23 -5.27 19.99 -0.69
N LEU A 24 -6.50 19.96 -0.17
CA LEU A 24 -7.36 21.16 -0.16
C LEU A 24 -6.75 22.28 0.68
N VAL A 25 -6.14 21.95 1.81
CA VAL A 25 -5.42 22.94 2.65
C VAL A 25 -4.15 23.41 1.95
N ARG A 26 -3.27 22.47 1.54
CA ARG A 26 -1.92 22.77 1.05
C ARG A 26 -1.95 23.42 -0.34
N ASP A 27 -2.62 22.77 -1.28
CA ASP A 27 -2.59 23.14 -2.70
C ASP A 27 -3.82 23.94 -3.12
N GLY A 28 -4.98 23.56 -2.59
CA GLY A 28 -6.25 24.27 -2.82
C GLY A 28 -6.37 25.59 -2.07
N GLN A 29 -5.49 25.81 -1.07
CA GLN A 29 -5.49 27.00 -0.21
C GLN A 29 -6.87 27.28 0.41
N MET A 30 -7.64 26.23 0.62
CA MET A 30 -8.95 26.32 1.26
C MET A 30 -8.78 26.51 2.76
N LYS A 31 -9.56 27.41 3.35
CA LYS A 31 -9.57 27.58 4.81
C LYS A 31 -10.09 26.32 5.48
N GLY A 32 -9.33 25.76 6.43
CA GLY A 32 -9.68 24.51 7.09
C GLY A 32 -11.07 24.53 7.74
N LYS A 33 -11.51 25.66 8.30
CA LYS A 33 -12.87 25.81 8.85
C LYS A 33 -14.00 25.56 7.83
N ASN A 34 -13.68 25.58 6.55
CA ASN A 34 -14.61 25.28 5.44
C ASN A 34 -14.47 23.83 4.94
N ILE A 35 -13.60 23.03 5.53
CA ILE A 35 -13.38 21.62 5.20
C ILE A 35 -13.96 20.78 6.33
N HIS A 36 -14.93 19.94 6.01
CA HIS A 36 -15.66 19.11 6.96
C HIS A 36 -15.42 17.64 6.64
N ILE A 37 -14.84 16.89 7.58
CA ILE A 37 -14.65 15.43 7.49
C ILE A 37 -15.73 14.78 8.36
N LEU A 38 -16.55 13.95 7.73
CA LEU A 38 -17.68 13.26 8.35
C LEU A 38 -17.30 11.81 8.58
N GLU A 39 -17.04 11.42 9.83
CA GLU A 39 -16.63 10.07 10.21
C GLU A 39 -17.69 9.41 11.09
N LYS A 40 -18.04 8.19 10.75
CA LYS A 40 -19.01 7.39 11.49
C LYS A 40 -18.38 6.73 12.72
N ASP A 41 -17.12 6.29 12.57
CA ASP A 41 -16.42 5.54 13.60
C ASP A 41 -15.71 6.48 14.58
N GLN A 42 -15.48 5.99 15.80
CA GLN A 42 -14.82 6.78 16.84
C GLN A 42 -13.33 7.04 16.56
N ILE A 43 -12.71 6.13 15.79
CA ILE A 43 -11.29 6.20 15.42
C ILE A 43 -11.20 6.51 13.93
N PRO A 44 -10.65 7.66 13.55
CA PRO A 44 -10.41 7.99 12.16
C PRO A 44 -9.29 7.11 11.59
N GLY A 45 -9.20 7.03 10.25
CA GLY A 45 -8.14 6.29 9.56
C GLY A 45 -8.65 5.18 8.66
N GLY A 46 -9.93 4.82 8.75
CA GLY A 46 -10.53 3.78 7.93
C GLY A 46 -9.81 2.44 8.08
N ALA A 47 -9.43 1.80 6.96
CA ALA A 47 -8.68 0.54 6.99
C ALA A 47 -7.24 0.66 7.50
N CYS A 48 -6.71 1.87 7.66
CA CYS A 48 -5.40 2.15 8.26
C CYS A 48 -5.47 2.38 9.76
N ASP A 49 -6.60 2.08 10.40
CA ASP A 49 -6.75 2.11 11.85
C ASP A 49 -5.81 1.09 12.53
N GLY A 50 -5.57 1.33 13.79
CA GLY A 50 -4.87 0.40 14.68
C GLY A 50 -5.44 0.54 16.08
N TYR A 51 -5.36 -0.50 16.86
CA TYR A 51 -5.86 -0.51 18.21
C TYR A 51 -4.87 -1.17 19.18
N LEU A 52 -4.61 -0.49 20.27
CA LEU A 52 -3.85 -1.07 21.38
C LEU A 52 -4.83 -1.69 22.38
N TYR A 53 -4.75 -3.00 22.53
CA TYR A 53 -5.44 -3.71 23.61
C TYR A 53 -4.53 -3.81 24.83
N ASP A 54 -5.01 -3.34 25.95
CA ASP A 54 -4.25 -3.37 27.20
C ASP A 54 -3.84 -4.81 27.56
N GLY A 55 -2.54 -5.00 27.80
CA GLY A 55 -1.95 -6.30 28.11
C GLY A 55 -1.85 -7.31 26.95
N LEU A 56 -2.44 -7.02 25.77
CA LEU A 56 -2.44 -7.92 24.62
C LEU A 56 -1.61 -7.39 23.43
N GLY A 57 -1.34 -6.09 23.38
CA GLY A 57 -0.56 -5.47 22.33
C GLY A 57 -1.40 -4.86 21.21
N TYR A 58 -0.76 -4.56 20.09
CA TYR A 58 -1.39 -3.88 18.97
C TYR A 58 -2.10 -4.87 18.04
N VAL A 59 -3.30 -4.47 17.59
CA VAL A 59 -4.08 -5.17 16.57
C VAL A 59 -4.27 -4.27 15.37
N MET A 60 -4.00 -4.80 14.19
CA MET A 60 -4.16 -4.13 12.91
C MET A 60 -4.75 -5.07 11.86
N ARG A 61 -5.33 -4.52 10.82
CA ARG A 61 -5.93 -5.29 9.72
C ARG A 61 -4.87 -5.66 8.69
N GLY A 62 -4.35 -6.87 8.76
CA GLY A 62 -3.39 -7.42 7.80
C GLY A 62 -2.01 -6.75 7.77
N GLY A 63 -1.18 -7.20 6.86
CA GLY A 63 0.11 -6.57 6.56
C GLY A 63 -0.07 -5.24 5.84
N ARG A 64 0.83 -4.30 6.09
CA ARG A 64 0.78 -2.94 5.54
C ARG A 64 2.17 -2.51 5.10
N GLU A 65 2.62 -3.12 4.02
CA GLU A 65 3.90 -2.79 3.43
C GLU A 65 3.81 -1.49 2.62
N MET A 66 4.95 -0.85 2.50
CA MET A 66 5.11 0.41 1.79
C MET A 66 5.99 0.22 0.56
N ASP A 67 5.81 1.11 -0.41
CA ASP A 67 6.59 1.16 -1.65
C ASP A 67 7.17 2.56 -1.83
N ASN A 68 8.46 2.63 -2.18
CA ASN A 68 9.13 3.91 -2.47
C ASN A 68 8.50 4.66 -3.66
N HIS A 69 7.78 3.95 -4.54
CA HIS A 69 7.13 4.51 -5.73
C HIS A 69 5.65 4.90 -5.52
N PHE A 70 5.23 5.10 -4.30
CA PHE A 70 3.96 5.77 -4.00
C PHE A 70 4.12 7.30 -4.09
N GLU A 71 4.50 7.81 -5.27
CA GLU A 71 4.95 9.19 -5.47
C GLU A 71 3.97 10.25 -4.94
N CYS A 72 2.69 10.13 -5.27
CA CYS A 72 1.66 11.06 -4.80
C CYS A 72 1.52 11.05 -3.27
N MET A 73 1.67 9.88 -2.66
CA MET A 73 1.61 9.74 -1.21
C MET A 73 2.84 10.36 -0.56
N TRP A 74 4.03 10.08 -1.09
CA TRP A 74 5.27 10.64 -0.55
C TRP A 74 5.40 12.14 -0.79
N ASP A 75 4.86 12.68 -1.91
CA ASP A 75 4.72 14.11 -2.10
C ASP A 75 3.89 14.75 -0.98
N LEU A 76 2.78 14.13 -0.60
CA LEU A 76 1.99 14.59 0.52
C LEU A 76 2.77 14.51 1.83
N PHE A 77 3.33 13.35 2.15
CA PHE A 77 4.01 13.12 3.44
C PHE A 77 5.33 13.85 3.59
N HIS A 78 5.90 14.39 2.51
CA HIS A 78 6.98 15.38 2.58
C HIS A 78 6.52 16.67 3.28
N SER A 79 5.26 17.03 3.17
CA SER A 79 4.67 18.23 3.78
C SER A 79 4.09 18.00 5.18
N ILE A 80 3.89 16.75 5.59
CA ILE A 80 3.29 16.39 6.88
C ILE A 80 4.41 16.21 7.91
N PRO A 81 4.46 17.00 8.98
CA PRO A 81 5.46 16.82 10.04
C PRO A 81 5.30 15.47 10.74
N SER A 82 6.41 14.82 11.05
CA SER A 82 6.42 13.70 11.99
C SER A 82 5.99 14.17 13.38
N ILE A 83 5.23 13.35 14.10
CA ILE A 83 4.89 13.62 15.51
C ILE A 83 5.94 13.07 16.48
N GLU A 84 6.81 12.17 16.01
CA GLU A 84 7.83 11.51 16.81
C GLU A 84 9.18 12.24 16.78
N THR A 85 9.50 12.83 15.63
CA THR A 85 10.80 13.48 15.42
C THR A 85 10.58 14.93 15.03
N GLU A 86 10.97 15.83 15.90
CA GLU A 86 10.84 17.28 15.67
C GLU A 86 11.67 17.73 14.45
N GLY A 87 11.08 18.56 13.62
CA GLY A 87 11.76 19.21 12.48
C GLY A 87 11.91 18.35 11.22
N VAL A 88 11.38 17.13 11.21
CA VAL A 88 11.39 16.24 10.02
C VAL A 88 9.98 15.93 9.57
N SER A 89 9.85 15.57 8.29
CA SER A 89 8.59 15.09 7.74
C SER A 89 8.39 13.58 7.98
N VAL A 90 7.16 13.12 7.80
CA VAL A 90 6.86 11.67 7.79
C VAL A 90 7.67 10.95 6.70
N LEU A 91 7.88 11.59 5.53
CA LEU A 91 8.72 11.03 4.48
C LEU A 91 10.18 10.89 4.92
N ASP A 92 10.75 11.91 5.59
CA ASP A 92 12.13 11.86 6.07
C ASP A 92 12.33 10.74 7.08
N GLU A 93 11.40 10.59 8.04
CA GLU A 93 11.43 9.51 9.03
C GLU A 93 11.38 8.14 8.36
N TYR A 94 10.46 7.94 7.40
CA TYR A 94 10.34 6.72 6.61
C TYR A 94 11.62 6.41 5.82
N TYR A 95 12.15 7.42 5.12
CA TYR A 95 13.34 7.25 4.27
C TYR A 95 14.56 6.81 5.10
N TRP A 96 14.84 7.51 6.19
CA TRP A 96 16.01 7.22 7.02
C TRP A 96 15.89 5.89 7.74
N LEU A 97 14.72 5.55 8.26
CA LEU A 97 14.46 4.26 8.87
C LEU A 97 14.82 3.11 7.89
N ASN A 98 14.25 3.13 6.70
CA ASN A 98 14.45 2.06 5.72
C ASN A 98 15.85 2.05 5.09
N LYS A 99 16.60 3.14 5.23
CA LYS A 99 18.01 3.21 4.81
C LYS A 99 18.93 2.61 5.88
N GLU A 100 18.66 2.89 7.14
CA GLU A 100 19.46 2.41 8.27
C GLU A 100 19.16 0.97 8.63
N ASP A 101 17.91 0.57 8.53
CA ASP A 101 17.43 -0.80 8.82
C ASP A 101 16.64 -1.34 7.62
N PRO A 102 17.32 -1.73 6.53
CA PRO A 102 16.66 -2.28 5.36
C PRO A 102 15.99 -3.62 5.69
N ASN A 103 14.75 -3.78 5.24
CA ASN A 103 14.04 -5.03 5.46
C ASN A 103 14.73 -6.20 4.76
N TYR A 104 14.88 -7.28 5.50
CA TYR A 104 15.36 -8.56 5.00
C TYR A 104 14.77 -9.69 5.83
N SER A 105 13.98 -10.53 5.19
CA SER A 105 13.41 -11.72 5.82
C SER A 105 13.16 -12.77 4.75
N LEU A 106 13.59 -13.98 5.00
CA LEU A 106 13.35 -15.07 4.06
C LEU A 106 11.87 -15.43 4.04
N MET A 107 11.29 -15.38 2.87
CA MET A 107 9.93 -15.87 2.68
C MET A 107 9.90 -17.38 2.95
N ARG A 108 9.04 -17.77 3.85
CA ARG A 108 8.69 -19.16 4.11
C ARG A 108 7.34 -19.43 3.46
N ALA A 109 7.38 -20.15 2.35
CA ALA A 109 6.14 -20.56 1.67
C ALA A 109 5.74 -21.95 2.15
N THR A 110 4.45 -22.14 2.34
CA THR A 110 3.89 -23.44 2.74
C THR A 110 2.89 -23.92 1.70
N MET A 111 2.77 -25.24 1.60
CA MET A 111 1.76 -25.93 0.80
C MET A 111 1.08 -27.02 1.64
N ASN A 112 0.08 -27.68 1.11
CA ASN A 112 -0.57 -28.82 1.76
C ASN A 112 -0.92 -28.59 3.24
N ARG A 113 -1.40 -27.40 3.60
CA ARG A 113 -1.79 -27.03 4.97
C ARG A 113 -0.65 -26.95 5.97
N GLY A 114 0.49 -26.41 5.57
CA GLY A 114 1.59 -26.07 6.47
C GLY A 114 2.89 -26.85 6.24
N GLU A 115 2.94 -27.72 5.26
CA GLU A 115 4.19 -28.32 4.81
C GLU A 115 5.10 -27.27 4.16
N ASP A 116 6.40 -27.38 4.35
CA ASP A 116 7.37 -26.50 3.68
C ASP A 116 7.31 -26.72 2.17
N ALA A 117 7.13 -25.66 1.42
CA ALA A 117 7.09 -25.71 -0.05
C ALA A 117 8.48 -25.88 -0.69
N HIS A 118 9.56 -25.83 0.10
CA HIS A 118 10.97 -25.97 -0.34
C HIS A 118 11.33 -25.09 -1.54
N THR A 119 10.88 -23.84 -1.52
CA THR A 119 11.06 -22.90 -2.64
C THR A 119 12.51 -22.45 -2.82
N ASP A 120 13.36 -22.60 -1.82
CA ASP A 120 14.79 -22.28 -1.81
C ASP A 120 15.11 -20.86 -2.35
N ARG A 121 14.18 -19.92 -2.16
CA ARG A 121 14.25 -18.52 -2.66
C ARG A 121 14.30 -18.42 -4.19
N LYS A 122 13.92 -19.44 -4.90
CA LYS A 122 13.93 -19.45 -6.37
C LYS A 122 12.50 -19.28 -6.89
N PHE A 123 12.37 -18.61 -8.00
CA PHE A 123 11.09 -18.52 -8.70
C PHE A 123 10.69 -19.83 -9.36
N ASP A 124 11.67 -20.66 -9.70
CA ASP A 124 11.48 -21.96 -10.36
C ASP A 124 10.50 -21.85 -11.53
N ILE A 125 10.74 -20.84 -12.36
CA ILE A 125 9.96 -20.54 -13.56
C ILE A 125 10.86 -20.79 -14.78
N SER A 126 10.34 -21.53 -15.75
CA SER A 126 11.06 -21.77 -16.99
C SER A 126 11.11 -20.54 -17.89
N ASP A 127 11.96 -20.57 -18.91
CA ASP A 127 12.00 -19.53 -19.94
C ASP A 127 10.64 -19.35 -20.63
N LYS A 128 9.90 -20.45 -20.85
CA LYS A 128 8.55 -20.40 -21.39
C LYS A 128 7.58 -19.69 -20.47
N GLY A 129 7.60 -20.02 -19.18
CA GLY A 129 6.76 -19.34 -18.19
C GLY A 129 7.10 -17.85 -18.06
N ALA A 130 8.40 -17.50 -18.08
CA ALA A 130 8.83 -16.11 -18.10
C ALA A 130 8.32 -15.36 -19.36
N MET A 131 8.33 -16.02 -20.52
CA MET A 131 7.75 -15.46 -21.75
C MET A 131 6.24 -15.26 -21.66
N GLU A 132 5.50 -16.12 -20.96
CA GLU A 132 4.06 -15.92 -20.75
C GLU A 132 3.79 -14.66 -19.91
N ILE A 133 4.59 -14.42 -18.87
CA ILE A 133 4.50 -13.19 -18.06
C ILE A 133 4.83 -11.96 -18.91
N MET A 134 5.89 -12.02 -19.72
CA MET A 134 6.24 -10.95 -20.65
C MET A 134 5.14 -10.70 -21.68
N LYS A 135 4.52 -11.75 -22.19
CA LYS A 135 3.39 -11.64 -23.11
C LYS A 135 2.21 -10.92 -22.43
N LEU A 136 1.87 -11.27 -21.19
CA LEU A 136 0.83 -10.58 -20.42
C LEU A 136 1.12 -9.08 -20.33
N PHE A 137 2.36 -8.71 -20.01
CA PHE A 137 2.78 -7.34 -19.88
C PHE A 137 2.50 -6.49 -21.14
N PHE A 138 2.71 -7.08 -22.32
CA PHE A 138 2.52 -6.40 -23.61
C PHE A 138 1.15 -6.61 -24.25
N THR A 139 0.30 -7.48 -23.71
CA THR A 139 -1.06 -7.70 -24.24
C THR A 139 -1.91 -6.43 -24.01
N PRO A 140 -2.64 -5.92 -25.02
CA PRO A 140 -3.57 -4.82 -24.82
C PRO A 140 -4.58 -5.08 -23.71
N ASP A 141 -4.99 -4.04 -22.99
CA ASP A 141 -5.90 -4.20 -21.85
C ASP A 141 -7.27 -4.72 -22.28
N GLU A 142 -7.76 -4.30 -23.44
CA GLU A 142 -9.03 -4.73 -24.04
C GLU A 142 -9.08 -6.23 -24.33
N ASP A 143 -7.95 -6.85 -24.62
CA ASP A 143 -7.87 -8.30 -24.86
C ASP A 143 -7.95 -9.13 -23.55
N LEU A 144 -7.87 -8.46 -22.41
CA LEU A 144 -7.83 -9.07 -21.09
C LEU A 144 -9.10 -8.86 -20.26
N TYR A 145 -10.07 -8.04 -20.70
CA TYR A 145 -11.24 -7.67 -19.91
C TYR A 145 -12.03 -8.88 -19.38
N ASP A 146 -12.18 -9.91 -20.19
CA ASP A 146 -12.95 -11.10 -19.85
C ASP A 146 -12.06 -12.32 -19.52
N LYS A 147 -10.75 -12.11 -19.36
CA LYS A 147 -9.79 -13.20 -19.10
C LYS A 147 -9.51 -13.36 -17.62
N LYS A 148 -9.56 -14.58 -17.16
CA LYS A 148 -9.04 -15.00 -15.86
C LYS A 148 -7.55 -15.36 -16.00
N ILE A 149 -6.87 -15.40 -14.88
CA ILE A 149 -5.47 -15.84 -14.79
C ILE A 149 -5.31 -17.24 -15.39
N THR A 150 -6.24 -18.16 -15.07
CA THR A 150 -6.27 -19.53 -15.64
C THR A 150 -6.53 -19.58 -17.14
N ASP A 151 -7.15 -18.58 -17.74
CA ASP A 151 -7.39 -18.55 -19.18
C ASP A 151 -6.16 -18.04 -19.94
N TYR A 152 -5.22 -17.46 -19.24
CA TYR A 152 -4.05 -16.80 -19.82
C TYR A 152 -2.74 -17.57 -19.58
N PHE A 153 -2.53 -18.10 -18.38
CA PHE A 153 -1.32 -18.79 -17.99
C PHE A 153 -1.46 -20.31 -18.07
N SER A 154 -0.37 -20.96 -18.48
CA SER A 154 -0.26 -22.41 -18.43
C SER A 154 -0.09 -22.93 -16.99
N ASP A 155 -0.35 -24.23 -16.81
CA ASP A 155 -0.10 -24.91 -15.53
C ASP A 155 1.36 -24.80 -15.08
N GLU A 156 2.29 -24.62 -16.00
CA GLU A 156 3.70 -24.42 -15.69
C GLU A 156 3.92 -23.13 -14.89
N VAL A 157 3.29 -22.03 -15.28
CA VAL A 157 3.34 -20.77 -14.53
C VAL A 157 2.59 -20.90 -13.21
N LEU A 158 1.38 -21.48 -13.23
CA LEU A 158 0.51 -21.58 -12.07
C LEU A 158 1.01 -22.56 -11.00
N ASN A 159 1.94 -23.44 -11.32
CA ASN A 159 2.62 -24.32 -10.37
C ASN A 159 4.04 -23.88 -10.01
N SER A 160 4.50 -22.75 -10.54
CA SER A 160 5.83 -22.21 -10.24
C SER A 160 5.89 -21.54 -8.84
N ASN A 161 7.09 -21.47 -8.29
CA ASN A 161 7.33 -20.70 -7.07
C ASN A 161 7.07 -19.20 -7.29
N PHE A 162 7.30 -18.68 -8.49
CA PHE A 162 6.92 -17.30 -8.83
C PHE A 162 5.44 -17.06 -8.54
N TRP A 163 4.54 -17.94 -9.02
CA TRP A 163 3.11 -17.80 -8.78
C TRP A 163 2.77 -17.94 -7.30
N LEU A 164 3.41 -18.87 -6.59
CA LEU A 164 3.22 -19.05 -5.16
C LEU A 164 3.58 -17.78 -4.37
N TYR A 165 4.72 -17.15 -4.68
CA TYR A 165 5.11 -15.88 -4.05
C TYR A 165 4.16 -14.75 -4.42
N TRP A 166 3.84 -14.62 -5.71
CA TRP A 166 2.99 -13.56 -6.22
C TRP A 166 1.59 -13.60 -5.61
N ARG A 167 0.94 -14.76 -5.64
CA ARG A 167 -0.40 -14.92 -5.09
C ARG A 167 -0.44 -14.72 -3.57
N THR A 168 0.61 -15.12 -2.86
CA THR A 168 0.71 -14.93 -1.41
C THR A 168 0.91 -13.46 -1.06
N MET A 169 1.80 -12.78 -1.75
CA MET A 169 2.13 -11.36 -1.49
C MET A 169 0.96 -10.44 -1.80
N PHE A 170 0.31 -10.65 -2.95
CA PHE A 170 -0.72 -9.74 -3.47
C PHE A 170 -2.13 -10.29 -3.36
N ALA A 171 -2.33 -11.39 -2.64
CA ALA A 171 -3.63 -12.05 -2.41
C ALA A 171 -4.37 -12.41 -3.71
N PHE A 172 -3.64 -12.86 -4.76
CA PHE A 172 -4.24 -13.34 -5.99
C PHE A 172 -4.73 -14.77 -5.86
N GLU A 173 -5.78 -15.07 -6.62
CA GLU A 173 -6.29 -16.41 -6.85
C GLU A 173 -6.36 -16.71 -8.36
N ASN A 174 -6.31 -17.97 -8.72
CA ASN A 174 -6.28 -18.42 -10.12
C ASN A 174 -7.47 -17.91 -10.95
N TRP A 175 -8.60 -17.65 -10.32
CA TRP A 175 -9.83 -17.15 -10.96
C TRP A 175 -9.91 -15.63 -11.08
N HIS A 176 -8.94 -14.89 -10.52
CA HIS A 176 -8.89 -13.44 -10.62
C HIS A 176 -8.62 -12.98 -12.06
N SER A 177 -8.82 -11.70 -12.31
CA SER A 177 -8.65 -11.07 -13.62
C SER A 177 -7.18 -11.07 -14.06
N ALA A 178 -6.95 -11.51 -15.31
CA ALA A 178 -5.62 -11.38 -15.91
C ALA A 178 -5.22 -9.92 -16.14
N LEU A 179 -6.19 -9.04 -16.40
CA LEU A 179 -5.93 -7.60 -16.51
C LEU A 179 -5.42 -7.03 -15.17
N GLU A 180 -6.07 -7.38 -14.08
CA GLU A 180 -5.66 -6.91 -12.75
C GLU A 180 -4.24 -7.39 -12.43
N MET A 181 -3.92 -8.66 -12.72
CA MET A 181 -2.56 -9.16 -12.57
C MET A 181 -1.55 -8.37 -13.42
N LYS A 182 -1.88 -8.06 -14.68
CA LYS A 182 -1.02 -7.21 -15.53
C LYS A 182 -0.76 -5.84 -14.91
N LEU A 183 -1.80 -5.20 -14.39
CA LEU A 183 -1.67 -3.88 -13.76
C LEU A 183 -0.78 -3.94 -12.51
N TYR A 184 -0.89 -5.00 -11.72
CA TYR A 184 0.00 -5.24 -10.58
C TYR A 184 1.44 -5.50 -11.01
N ILE A 185 1.67 -6.32 -12.04
CA ILE A 185 3.02 -6.54 -12.59
C ILE A 185 3.62 -5.22 -13.06
N LYS A 186 2.87 -4.41 -13.79
CA LYS A 186 3.34 -3.08 -14.23
C LYS A 186 3.68 -2.17 -13.05
N ARG A 187 2.88 -2.20 -12.00
CA ARG A 187 3.07 -1.39 -10.80
C ARG A 187 4.27 -1.83 -9.99
N PHE A 188 4.48 -3.13 -9.85
CA PHE A 188 5.47 -3.71 -8.95
C PHE A 188 6.63 -4.41 -9.66
N ILE A 189 6.85 -4.13 -10.95
CA ILE A 189 7.88 -4.80 -11.74
C ILE A 189 9.28 -4.69 -11.12
N HIS A 190 9.59 -3.56 -10.51
CA HIS A 190 10.87 -3.31 -9.85
C HIS A 190 11.02 -4.05 -8.51
N HIS A 191 9.95 -4.62 -7.97
CA HIS A 191 9.97 -5.40 -6.73
C HIS A 191 10.04 -6.90 -6.94
N ILE A 192 9.85 -7.39 -8.16
CA ILE A 192 9.78 -8.83 -8.45
C ILE A 192 11.02 -9.57 -7.90
N GLY A 193 12.20 -9.01 -8.11
CA GLY A 193 13.45 -9.62 -7.63
C GLY A 193 13.57 -9.74 -6.11
N GLY A 194 12.87 -8.90 -5.36
CA GLY A 194 12.88 -8.88 -3.89
C GLY A 194 11.74 -9.67 -3.23
N LEU A 195 10.89 -10.35 -3.99
CA LEU A 195 9.79 -11.15 -3.41
C LEU A 195 10.26 -12.29 -2.51
N PRO A 196 11.34 -13.04 -2.84
CA PRO A 196 11.75 -14.18 -2.01
C PRO A 196 12.35 -13.82 -0.65
N ASP A 197 12.84 -12.58 -0.47
CA ASP A 197 13.54 -12.13 0.74
C ASP A 197 13.00 -10.81 1.31
N PHE A 198 11.90 -10.32 0.81
CA PHE A 198 11.23 -9.08 1.21
C PHE A 198 12.09 -7.80 1.10
N THR A 199 13.24 -7.83 0.44
CA THR A 199 14.09 -6.64 0.27
C THR A 199 13.41 -5.52 -0.51
N ALA A 200 12.38 -5.84 -1.26
CA ALA A 200 11.55 -4.86 -1.98
C ALA A 200 10.55 -4.11 -1.07
N LEU A 201 10.19 -4.68 0.06
CA LEU A 201 9.20 -4.12 0.97
C LEU A 201 9.81 -3.12 1.93
N ARG A 202 9.00 -2.13 2.28
CA ARG A 202 9.35 -1.08 3.23
C ARG A 202 8.28 -0.99 4.30
N PHE A 203 8.66 -0.44 5.44
CA PHE A 203 7.77 -0.28 6.58
C PHE A 203 7.88 1.13 7.16
N THR A 204 6.81 1.54 7.85
CA THR A 204 6.82 2.71 8.72
C THR A 204 7.40 2.34 10.09
N LYS A 205 7.83 3.33 10.87
CA LYS A 205 8.45 3.13 12.19
C LYS A 205 7.53 2.40 13.17
N TYR A 206 6.29 2.79 13.20
CA TYR A 206 5.22 2.13 13.93
C TYR A 206 4.18 1.60 12.95
N ASN A 207 3.02 1.16 13.41
CA ASN A 207 1.96 0.85 12.47
C ASN A 207 1.51 2.14 11.73
N GLN A 208 0.85 1.99 10.60
CA GLN A 208 0.52 3.14 9.74
C GLN A 208 -0.46 4.12 10.38
N TYR A 209 -1.23 3.69 11.38
CA TYR A 209 -2.08 4.62 12.11
C TYR A 209 -1.23 5.68 12.82
N GLU A 210 -0.25 5.27 13.62
CA GLU A 210 0.62 6.16 14.37
C GLU A 210 1.60 6.91 13.47
N SER A 211 2.16 6.24 12.45
CA SER A 211 3.19 6.84 11.59
C SER A 211 2.66 7.76 10.51
N MET A 212 1.40 7.59 10.09
CA MET A 212 0.83 8.30 8.94
C MET A 212 -0.50 8.99 9.25
N ILE A 213 -1.47 8.26 9.81
CA ILE A 213 -2.83 8.78 10.02
C ILE A 213 -2.85 9.87 11.08
N LEU A 214 -2.26 9.61 12.23
CA LEU A 214 -2.18 10.63 13.31
C LEU A 214 -1.45 11.90 12.89
N PRO A 215 -0.29 11.85 12.22
CA PRO A 215 0.35 13.05 11.67
C PRO A 215 -0.55 13.85 10.74
N MET A 216 -1.32 13.20 9.86
CA MET A 216 -2.27 13.89 8.98
C MET A 216 -3.39 14.57 9.78
N ILE A 217 -3.93 13.88 10.78
CA ILE A 217 -4.99 14.45 11.65
C ILE A 217 -4.47 15.68 12.38
N GLU A 218 -3.29 15.60 12.99
CA GLU A 218 -2.68 16.74 13.70
C GLU A 218 -2.36 17.90 12.74
N TYR A 219 -1.87 17.59 11.53
CA TYR A 219 -1.70 18.59 10.49
C TYR A 219 -3.01 19.30 10.15
N LEU A 220 -4.09 18.55 9.92
CA LEU A 220 -5.41 19.10 9.57
C LEU A 220 -6.03 19.91 10.71
N LYS A 221 -5.88 19.46 11.97
CA LYS A 221 -6.32 20.21 13.16
C LYS A 221 -5.59 21.55 13.28
N LYS A 222 -4.29 21.58 12.97
CA LYS A 222 -3.50 22.82 12.99
C LYS A 222 -4.03 23.88 12.02
N TYR A 223 -4.71 23.44 10.95
CA TYR A 223 -5.36 24.31 9.97
C TYR A 223 -6.86 24.52 10.21
N ASP A 224 -7.37 24.14 11.38
CA ASP A 224 -8.79 24.28 11.78
C ASP A 224 -9.77 23.47 10.92
N VAL A 225 -9.34 22.35 10.35
CA VAL A 225 -10.24 21.41 9.63
C VAL A 225 -11.24 20.80 10.62
N GLN A 226 -12.49 20.73 10.24
CA GLN A 226 -13.60 20.32 11.09
C GLN A 226 -13.83 18.80 10.97
N PHE A 227 -13.72 18.09 12.11
CA PHE A 227 -14.02 16.66 12.23
C PHE A 227 -15.37 16.49 12.93
N HIS A 228 -16.27 15.70 12.32
CA HIS A 228 -17.62 15.41 12.82
C HIS A 228 -17.86 13.92 12.95
#